data_12775f6955cb12de0b5280e442643986
#
_entry.id   12775f6955cb12de0b5280e442643986
#
_cell.length_a   1.000
_cell.length_b   1.000
_cell.length_c   1.000
_cell.angle_alpha   90.00
_cell.angle_beta   90.00
_cell.angle_gamma   90.00
#
_symmetry.space_group_name_H-M   'P 1'
#
loop_
_entity.id
_entity.type
_entity.pdbx_description
1 polymer ?
#
loop_
_entity_poly.entity_id
_entity_poly.type
_entity_poly.pdbx_seq_one_letter_code
_entity_poly.pdbx_strand_id
1 'polypeptide(L)'
;GRIGKAKLHTADSSNHWEYSQERFMENMAESAKATTDFFGKQIIYINVLRNMSVDCDCAGLAAAPPTTPDIGILASTDILAVDQASIDLVFALPDAAKHDLQERIESRRGLRQLSYMKELSMGNDQYELITIE
;
A
#
# COMPACT_ATOMS: atom_id res chain seq x y z
N GLY A 1 -4.86 -2.00 17.83
CA GLY A 1 -4.62 -2.94 16.79
C GLY A 1 -3.98 -4.23 17.31
N ARG A 2 -4.67 -5.33 17.21
CA ARG A 2 -4.18 -6.63 17.69
C ARG A 2 -4.17 -7.69 16.60
N ILE A 3 -4.21 -7.25 15.36
CA ILE A 3 -4.30 -8.17 14.24
C ILE A 3 -2.98 -8.10 13.48
N GLY A 4 -2.05 -8.97 13.83
CA GLY A 4 -0.84 -9.15 13.03
C GLY A 4 -1.18 -9.78 11.67
N LYS A 5 -0.27 -9.65 10.69
CA LYS A 5 -0.41 -10.20 9.34
C LYS A 5 -0.89 -11.65 9.32
N ALA A 6 -0.42 -12.48 10.26
CA ALA A 6 -0.88 -13.86 10.40
C ALA A 6 -2.40 -13.96 10.61
N LYS A 7 -2.98 -13.07 11.40
CA LYS A 7 -4.42 -13.06 11.68
C LYS A 7 -5.25 -12.46 10.54
N LEU A 8 -4.65 -11.63 9.69
CA LEU A 8 -5.26 -11.15 8.45
C LEU A 8 -5.35 -12.25 7.40
N HIS A 9 -4.43 -13.23 7.42
CA HIS A 9 -4.33 -14.30 6.43
C HIS A 9 -4.74 -15.68 6.94
N THR A 10 -4.78 -15.92 8.26
CA THR A 10 -5.03 -17.22 8.87
C THR A 10 -6.31 -17.29 9.68
N ALA A 11 -7.20 -16.33 9.54
CA ALA A 11 -8.56 -16.56 10.00
C ALA A 11 -9.00 -17.90 9.39
N ASP A 12 -9.49 -18.76 10.23
CA ASP A 12 -9.98 -20.09 9.96
C ASP A 12 -10.41 -20.27 8.50
N SER A 13 -9.90 -21.26 7.81
CA SER A 13 -9.96 -21.45 6.35
C SER A 13 -11.37 -21.44 5.74
N SER A 14 -12.39 -21.30 6.54
CA SER A 14 -13.80 -21.18 6.14
C SER A 14 -14.28 -19.75 5.92
N ASN A 15 -13.57 -18.70 6.40
CA ASN A 15 -14.07 -17.31 6.43
C ASN A 15 -13.00 -16.26 6.14
N HIS A 16 -12.23 -16.40 5.06
CA HIS A 16 -11.22 -15.43 4.64
C HIS A 16 -11.77 -14.00 4.37
N TRP A 17 -13.08 -13.84 4.30
CA TRP A 17 -13.75 -12.62 3.83
C TRP A 17 -14.96 -12.23 4.67
N GLU A 18 -14.94 -12.49 5.97
CA GLU A 18 -15.96 -11.97 6.90
C GLU A 18 -15.98 -10.43 6.94
N TYR A 19 -14.89 -9.81 6.51
CA TYR A 19 -14.78 -8.36 6.48
C TYR A 19 -14.95 -7.83 5.05
N SER A 20 -15.60 -6.68 4.92
CA SER A 20 -15.59 -5.94 3.66
C SER A 20 -14.13 -5.60 3.26
N GLN A 21 -13.89 -5.40 1.97
CA GLN A 21 -12.57 -4.97 1.47
C GLN A 21 -12.08 -3.70 2.19
N GLU A 22 -12.99 -2.78 2.47
CA GLU A 22 -12.69 -1.55 3.22
C GLU A 22 -12.20 -1.86 4.62
N ARG A 23 -12.90 -2.72 5.37
CA ARG A 23 -12.48 -3.11 6.72
C ARG A 23 -11.12 -3.81 6.71
N PHE A 24 -10.84 -4.58 5.68
CA PHE A 24 -9.52 -5.20 5.50
C PHE A 24 -8.42 -4.13 5.37
N MET A 25 -8.64 -3.11 4.52
CA MET A 25 -7.69 -2.01 4.33
C MET A 25 -7.51 -1.18 5.62
N GLU A 26 -8.59 -0.95 6.37
CA GLU A 26 -8.52 -0.29 7.68
C GLU A 26 -7.68 -1.09 8.69
N ASN A 27 -7.89 -2.40 8.76
CA ASN A 27 -7.10 -3.28 9.64
C ASN A 27 -5.61 -3.28 9.26
N MET A 28 -5.28 -3.18 7.96
CA MET A 28 -3.90 -3.04 7.49
C MET A 28 -3.26 -1.76 8.02
N ALA A 29 -3.97 -0.63 7.91
CA ALA A 29 -3.49 0.66 8.43
C ALA A 29 -3.33 0.64 9.97
N GLU A 30 -4.28 0.05 10.71
CA GLU A 30 -4.16 -0.11 12.16
C GLU A 30 -2.94 -0.96 12.56
N SER A 31 -2.66 -2.03 11.80
CA SER A 31 -1.49 -2.87 12.03
C SER A 31 -0.19 -2.12 11.76
N ALA A 32 -0.13 -1.35 10.67
CA ALA A 32 1.02 -0.49 10.37
C ALA A 32 1.22 0.57 11.46
N LYS A 33 0.12 1.20 11.93
CA LYS A 33 0.17 2.20 13.00
C LYS A 33 0.82 1.67 14.27
N ALA A 34 0.53 0.45 14.67
CA ALA A 34 1.14 -0.14 15.85
C ALA A 34 2.68 -0.20 15.76
N THR A 35 3.23 -0.38 14.56
CA THR A 35 4.67 -0.37 14.30
C THR A 35 5.21 1.06 14.25
N THR A 36 4.54 1.94 13.52
CA THR A 36 4.98 3.34 13.37
C THR A 36 4.98 4.08 14.71
N ASP A 37 3.96 3.87 15.54
CA ASP A 37 3.87 4.48 16.86
C ASP A 37 5.01 4.02 17.79
N PHE A 38 5.45 2.76 17.65
CA PHE A 38 6.57 2.23 18.44
C PHE A 38 7.89 2.90 18.08
N PHE A 39 8.18 3.09 16.80
CA PHE A 39 9.44 3.71 16.35
C PHE A 39 9.38 5.25 16.38
N GLY A 40 8.20 5.84 16.33
CA GLY A 40 8.00 7.28 16.32
C GLY A 40 8.76 7.95 15.16
N LYS A 41 9.68 8.87 15.48
CA LYS A 41 10.49 9.59 14.48
C LYS A 41 11.76 8.83 14.03
N GLN A 42 11.99 7.64 14.52
CA GLN A 42 13.21 6.85 14.25
C GLN A 42 12.96 5.80 13.14
N ILE A 43 12.18 6.15 12.14
CA ILE A 43 11.84 5.27 11.04
C ILE A 43 11.91 6.04 9.72
N ILE A 44 12.39 5.37 8.68
CA ILE A 44 12.36 5.85 7.29
C ILE A 44 11.58 4.83 6.48
N TYR A 45 10.73 5.32 5.60
CA TYR A 45 9.92 4.52 4.70
C TYR A 45 10.50 4.60 3.29
N ILE A 46 10.62 3.46 2.63
CA ILE A 46 11.16 3.37 1.27
C ILE A 46 10.21 2.53 0.43
N ASN A 47 9.66 3.14 -0.62
CA ASN A 47 8.83 2.46 -1.61
C ASN A 47 9.62 2.26 -2.90
N VAL A 48 9.74 1.00 -3.33
CA VAL A 48 10.42 0.61 -4.57
C VAL A 48 9.36 0.33 -5.63
N LEU A 49 9.12 1.31 -6.51
CA LEU A 49 8.14 1.22 -7.59
C LEU A 49 8.76 0.58 -8.83
N ARG A 50 9.14 -0.69 -8.69
CA ARG A 50 9.78 -1.50 -9.73
C ARG A 50 9.21 -2.92 -9.72
N ASN A 51 9.09 -3.51 -10.90
CA ASN A 51 8.51 -4.84 -11.07
C ASN A 51 7.15 -4.99 -10.35
N MET A 52 6.32 -3.97 -10.47
CA MET A 52 5.04 -3.89 -9.76
C MET A 52 4.05 -4.88 -10.37
N SER A 53 3.78 -5.96 -9.65
CA SER A 53 2.78 -6.96 -10.02
C SER A 53 1.43 -6.66 -9.38
N VAL A 54 0.35 -7.01 -10.08
CA VAL A 54 -1.01 -7.00 -9.53
C VAL A 54 -1.23 -8.14 -8.53
N ASP A 55 -0.39 -9.16 -8.56
CA ASP A 55 -0.48 -10.30 -7.66
C ASP A 55 0.49 -10.16 -6.49
N CYS A 56 0.06 -10.69 -5.34
CA CYS A 56 0.90 -10.76 -4.16
C CYS A 56 2.02 -11.80 -4.38
N ASP A 57 3.20 -11.57 -3.79
CA ASP A 57 4.31 -12.54 -3.77
C ASP A 57 3.90 -13.94 -3.28
N CYS A 58 2.83 -14.01 -2.48
CA CYS A 58 2.28 -15.30 -2.05
C CYS A 58 1.70 -16.15 -3.18
N ALA A 59 1.42 -15.58 -4.35
CA ALA A 59 1.01 -16.31 -5.54
C ALA A 59 2.19 -17.11 -6.15
N GLY A 60 3.43 -16.75 -5.83
CA GLY A 60 4.63 -17.43 -6.29
C GLY A 60 4.69 -17.55 -7.82
N LEU A 61 4.88 -18.76 -8.33
CA LEU A 61 4.97 -19.04 -9.78
C LEU A 61 3.65 -18.79 -10.55
N ALA A 62 2.53 -18.64 -9.85
CA ALA A 62 1.24 -18.34 -10.46
C ALA A 62 0.99 -16.83 -10.63
N ALA A 63 1.88 -15.98 -10.10
CA ALA A 63 1.78 -14.53 -10.27
C ALA A 63 1.97 -14.14 -11.74
N ALA A 64 1.10 -13.25 -12.23
CA ALA A 64 1.27 -12.67 -13.55
C ALA A 64 2.53 -11.79 -13.61
N PRO A 65 3.26 -11.76 -14.73
CA PRO A 65 4.39 -10.85 -14.88
C PRO A 65 3.93 -9.38 -14.77
N PRO A 66 4.78 -8.49 -14.25
CA PRO A 66 4.48 -7.06 -14.18
C PRO A 66 4.22 -6.47 -15.57
N THR A 67 3.14 -5.69 -15.69
CA THR A 67 2.80 -4.94 -16.91
C THR A 67 3.05 -3.44 -16.75
N THR A 68 3.08 -2.95 -15.52
CA THR A 68 3.35 -1.55 -15.18
C THR A 68 4.85 -1.27 -15.25
N PRO A 69 5.29 -0.21 -15.96
CA PRO A 69 6.72 0.13 -16.04
C PRO A 69 7.29 0.55 -14.68
N ASP A 70 8.59 0.38 -14.54
CA ASP A 70 9.34 0.89 -13.38
C ASP A 70 9.24 2.41 -13.32
N ILE A 71 8.98 2.95 -12.12
CA ILE A 71 8.92 4.40 -11.88
C ILE A 71 10.17 4.85 -11.15
N GLY A 72 10.55 4.18 -10.06
CA GLY A 72 11.73 4.56 -9.28
C GLY A 72 11.63 4.11 -7.82
N ILE A 73 12.36 4.83 -6.97
CA ILE A 73 12.40 4.58 -5.53
C ILE A 73 12.07 5.89 -4.82
N LEU A 74 11.12 5.83 -3.88
CA LEU A 74 10.75 6.95 -3.04
C LEU A 74 11.18 6.69 -1.60
N ALA A 75 11.54 7.75 -0.89
CA ALA A 75 11.85 7.68 0.52
C ALA A 75 11.23 8.88 1.26
N SER A 76 10.74 8.65 2.47
CA SER A 76 10.20 9.69 3.35
C SER A 76 10.32 9.27 4.82
N THR A 77 10.25 10.24 5.71
CA THR A 77 10.03 10.02 7.15
C THR A 77 8.54 9.99 7.51
N ASP A 78 7.67 10.18 6.53
CA ASP A 78 6.21 10.17 6.67
C ASP A 78 5.64 9.03 5.80
N ILE A 79 5.02 8.05 6.45
CA ILE A 79 4.48 6.86 5.78
C ILE A 79 3.33 7.21 4.83
N LEU A 80 2.45 8.13 5.23
CA LEU A 80 1.32 8.51 4.39
C LEU A 80 1.79 9.29 3.16
N ALA A 81 2.76 10.19 3.34
CA ALA A 81 3.33 10.96 2.23
C ALA A 81 3.96 10.06 1.17
N VAL A 82 4.78 9.07 1.56
CA VAL A 82 5.44 8.18 0.60
C VAL A 82 4.44 7.28 -0.13
N ASP A 83 3.43 6.80 0.57
CA ASP A 83 2.39 5.96 -0.04
C ASP A 83 1.48 6.77 -0.96
N GLN A 84 1.08 7.99 -0.56
CA GLN A 84 0.31 8.89 -1.41
C GLN A 84 1.08 9.24 -2.69
N ALA A 85 2.36 9.62 -2.56
CA ALA A 85 3.21 9.91 -3.70
C ALA A 85 3.36 8.70 -4.64
N SER A 86 3.46 7.50 -4.09
CA SER A 86 3.54 6.26 -4.87
C SER A 86 2.29 6.03 -5.71
N ILE A 87 1.11 6.20 -5.13
CA ILE A 87 -0.17 6.07 -5.83
C ILE A 87 -0.32 7.15 -6.90
N ASP A 88 0.00 8.39 -6.58
CA ASP A 88 -0.11 9.51 -7.52
C ASP A 88 0.80 9.30 -8.74
N LEU A 89 2.02 8.80 -8.56
CA LEU A 89 2.94 8.48 -9.65
C LEU A 89 2.43 7.32 -10.53
N VAL A 90 1.87 6.27 -9.93
CA VAL A 90 1.23 5.18 -10.68
C VAL A 90 0.05 5.72 -11.49
N PHE A 91 -0.81 6.53 -10.87
CA PHE A 91 -2.01 7.05 -11.52
C PHE A 91 -1.71 8.12 -12.58
N ALA A 92 -0.54 8.75 -12.52
CA ALA A 92 -0.05 9.66 -13.54
C ALA A 92 0.49 8.98 -14.81
N LEU A 93 0.72 7.66 -14.79
CA LEU A 93 1.13 6.91 -15.96
C LEU A 93 0.06 6.94 -17.07
N PRO A 94 0.44 6.75 -18.33
CA PRO A 94 -0.53 6.55 -19.43
C PRO A 94 -1.50 5.41 -19.14
N ASP A 95 -2.74 5.53 -19.58
CA ASP A 95 -3.81 4.58 -19.24
C ASP A 95 -3.45 3.12 -19.54
N ALA A 96 -2.83 2.85 -20.68
CA ALA A 96 -2.41 1.50 -21.06
C ALA A 96 -1.32 0.92 -20.10
N ALA A 97 -0.52 1.77 -19.46
CA ALA A 97 0.58 1.36 -18.60
C ALA A 97 0.14 1.14 -17.15
N LYS A 98 -0.91 1.81 -16.69
CA LYS A 98 -1.39 1.74 -15.31
C LYS A 98 -2.62 0.85 -15.14
N HIS A 99 -3.30 0.51 -16.22
CA HIS A 99 -4.64 -0.09 -16.22
C HIS A 99 -4.78 -1.26 -15.22
N ASP A 100 -3.92 -2.26 -15.33
CA ASP A 100 -4.05 -3.48 -14.53
C ASP A 100 -3.80 -3.21 -13.04
N LEU A 101 -2.80 -2.37 -12.73
CA LEU A 101 -2.47 -2.02 -11.35
C LEU A 101 -3.52 -1.09 -10.75
N GLN A 102 -4.00 -0.10 -11.51
CA GLN A 102 -5.08 0.78 -11.07
C GLN A 102 -6.36 -0.01 -10.81
N GLU A 103 -6.77 -0.89 -11.74
CA GLU A 103 -7.94 -1.76 -11.56
C GLU A 103 -7.82 -2.60 -10.28
N ARG A 104 -6.64 -3.18 -10.03
CA ARG A 104 -6.40 -3.96 -8.82
C ARG A 104 -6.52 -3.12 -7.56
N ILE A 105 -5.96 -1.92 -7.54
CA ILE A 105 -6.05 -1.00 -6.39
C ILE A 105 -7.51 -0.62 -6.13
N GLU A 106 -8.25 -0.24 -7.16
CA GLU A 106 -9.64 0.21 -7.04
C GLU A 106 -10.59 -0.94 -6.67
N SER A 107 -10.49 -2.10 -7.35
CA SER A 107 -11.34 -3.27 -7.08
C SER A 107 -11.15 -3.83 -5.67
N ARG A 108 -9.96 -3.66 -5.09
CA ARG A 108 -9.64 -4.06 -3.72
C ARG A 108 -9.82 -2.94 -2.69
N ARG A 109 -10.38 -1.80 -3.09
CA ARG A 109 -10.56 -0.64 -2.21
C ARG A 109 -9.24 -0.16 -1.59
N GLY A 110 -8.12 -0.29 -2.32
CA GLY A 110 -6.78 0.03 -1.80
C GLY A 110 -6.63 1.47 -1.31
N LEU A 111 -7.29 2.43 -1.96
CA LEU A 111 -7.28 3.84 -1.56
C LEU A 111 -7.89 4.08 -0.17
N ARG A 112 -8.75 3.16 0.32
CA ARG A 112 -9.27 3.25 1.68
C ARG A 112 -8.16 3.17 2.72
N GLN A 113 -7.08 2.43 2.45
CA GLN A 113 -5.92 2.38 3.35
C GLN A 113 -5.34 3.77 3.58
N LEU A 114 -5.11 4.56 2.51
CA LEU A 114 -4.55 5.91 2.62
C LEU A 114 -5.50 6.87 3.36
N SER A 115 -6.79 6.88 2.98
CA SER A 115 -7.77 7.74 3.64
C SER A 115 -7.89 7.40 5.13
N TYR A 116 -7.83 6.13 5.50
CA TYR A 116 -7.90 5.70 6.89
C TYR A 116 -6.62 6.00 7.66
N MET A 117 -5.44 5.90 7.02
CA MET A 117 -4.17 6.36 7.62
C MET A 117 -4.24 7.84 7.99
N LYS A 118 -4.88 8.67 7.15
CA LYS A 118 -5.12 10.09 7.45
C LYS A 118 -6.05 10.27 8.66
N GLU A 119 -7.16 9.52 8.73
CA GLU A 119 -8.06 9.51 9.89
C GLU A 119 -7.34 9.10 11.18
N LEU A 120 -6.41 8.17 11.09
CA LEU A 120 -5.56 7.72 12.20
C LEU A 120 -4.40 8.67 12.54
N SER A 121 -4.26 9.79 11.82
CA SER A 121 -3.16 10.75 11.99
C SER A 121 -1.77 10.10 11.87
N MET A 122 -1.58 9.22 10.88
CA MET A 122 -0.32 8.51 10.65
C MET A 122 0.69 9.32 9.83
N GLY A 123 0.29 10.46 9.28
CA GLY A 123 1.11 11.32 8.45
C GLY A 123 0.28 12.34 7.68
N ASN A 124 0.89 12.91 6.65
CA ASN A 124 0.28 13.93 5.81
C ASN A 124 0.18 13.43 4.36
N ASP A 125 -0.98 13.60 3.73
CA ASP A 125 -1.20 13.30 2.31
C ASP A 125 -0.77 14.45 1.37
N GLN A 126 -0.35 15.59 1.92
CA GLN A 126 0.28 16.68 1.19
C GLN A 126 1.79 16.55 1.28
N TYR A 127 2.47 16.49 0.15
CA TYR A 127 3.91 16.27 0.09
C TYR A 127 4.56 17.12 -1.00
N GLU A 128 5.86 17.31 -0.92
CA GLU A 128 6.70 17.83 -1.98
C GLU A 128 7.57 16.69 -2.51
N LEU A 129 7.57 16.48 -3.83
CA LEU A 129 8.40 15.47 -4.47
C LEU A 129 9.71 16.12 -4.94
N ILE A 130 10.83 15.71 -4.33
CA ILE A 130 12.16 16.18 -4.68
C ILE A 130 12.89 15.08 -5.44
N THR A 131 13.23 15.32 -6.69
CA THR A 131 14.05 14.40 -7.49
C THR A 131 15.52 14.61 -7.17
N ILE A 132 16.21 13.52 -6.84
CA ILE A 132 17.67 13.48 -6.70
C ILE A 132 18.27 12.70 -7.86
N GLU A 133 19.25 13.28 -8.53
CA GLU A 133 20.02 12.69 -9.63
C GLU A 133 21.26 11.96 -9.10
#